data_6dd15c809430d8d8dedd3b677cce0f31
#
_entry.id   6dd15c809430d8d8dedd3b677cce0f31
#
_cell.length_a   1.000
_cell.length_b   1.000
_cell.length_c   1.000
_cell.angle_alpha   90.00
_cell.angle_beta   90.00
_cell.angle_gamma   90.00
#
_symmetry.space_group_name_H-M   'P 1'
#
loop_
_entity.id
_entity.type
_entity.pdbx_description
1 polymer ?
#
loop_
_entity_poly.entity_id
_entity_poly.type
_entity_poly.pdbx_seq_one_letter_code
_entity_poly.pdbx_strand_id
1 'polypeptide(L)'
;MPVYDTAADLAEVLVPFFRDGLERNEACIWITAAPLGAERAASEMRSAVADFDARAARGQILIMGHQELYTQPGAFDYEKAIQGWLCRTQEAIRSGYAGLRVNGNGSFIEPEAWETFVAYERAADVALRHELITVLCSYCAAQCSGPAVLDVMANHQCGIVKRRGGWITVGGAQVAALRIEHEVGRHCKARSNQFTLIGEDVAISLSEAHRLGTIVKELLDNSSRFGALARPGARVAAQWSLETNGSRRLQVTWSESGAEDPITAEEGGMKRIVLSAAAGGTCAHSSTGR
;
A
#
# COMPACT_ATOMS: atom_id res chain seq x y z
N MET A 1 -2.52 8.88 -1.56
CA MET A 1 -1.37 9.09 -0.65
C MET A 1 -0.27 9.88 -1.35
N PRO A 2 0.31 10.93 -0.77
CA PRO A 2 1.49 11.60 -1.29
C PRO A 2 2.79 10.90 -0.88
N VAL A 3 3.71 10.79 -1.84
CA VAL A 3 5.14 10.52 -1.60
C VAL A 3 5.88 11.84 -1.81
N TYR A 4 6.51 12.36 -0.77
CA TYR A 4 7.11 13.69 -0.73
C TYR A 4 8.61 13.62 -0.39
N ASP A 5 9.36 14.64 -0.82
CA ASP A 5 10.79 14.75 -0.54
C ASP A 5 11.07 15.75 0.59
N THR A 6 10.33 16.83 0.66
CA THR A 6 10.60 17.94 1.58
C THR A 6 9.38 18.30 2.45
N ALA A 7 9.63 19.00 3.55
CA ALA A 7 8.57 19.56 4.39
C ALA A 7 7.64 20.51 3.60
N ALA A 8 8.16 21.25 2.64
CA ALA A 8 7.38 22.14 1.79
C ALA A 8 6.44 21.35 0.86
N ASP A 9 6.89 20.23 0.29
CA ASP A 9 6.06 19.34 -0.52
C ASP A 9 4.90 18.76 0.29
N LEU A 10 5.19 18.34 1.52
CA LEU A 10 4.16 17.82 2.43
C LEU A 10 3.13 18.89 2.79
N ALA A 11 3.58 20.11 3.12
CA ALA A 11 2.69 21.22 3.42
C ALA A 11 1.80 21.61 2.22
N GLU A 12 2.37 21.61 1.00
CA GLU A 12 1.64 21.90 -0.24
C GLU A 12 0.43 20.96 -0.45
N VAL A 13 0.50 19.72 0.04
CA VAL A 13 -0.61 18.74 -0.03
C VAL A 13 -1.51 18.82 1.20
N LEU A 14 -0.94 18.87 2.40
CA LEU A 14 -1.72 18.71 3.63
C LEU A 14 -2.47 20.01 4.03
N VAL A 15 -1.93 21.17 3.73
CA VAL A 15 -2.62 22.43 4.05
C VAL A 15 -3.97 22.54 3.31
N PRO A 16 -4.06 22.37 1.97
CA PRO A 16 -5.35 22.38 1.30
C PRO A 16 -6.24 21.18 1.71
N PHE A 17 -5.67 20.02 2.02
CA PHE A 17 -6.42 18.87 2.50
C PHE A 17 -7.16 19.17 3.82
N PHE A 18 -6.48 19.75 4.81
CA PHE A 18 -7.10 20.10 6.07
C PHE A 18 -8.00 21.34 5.98
N ARG A 19 -7.66 22.33 5.16
CA ARG A 19 -8.54 23.47 4.90
C ARG A 19 -9.90 23.03 4.36
N ASP A 20 -9.92 22.15 3.36
CA ASP A 20 -11.17 21.59 2.81
C ASP A 20 -11.99 20.86 3.90
N GLY A 21 -11.35 20.07 4.78
CA GLY A 21 -12.04 19.42 5.90
C GLY A 21 -12.65 20.42 6.89
N LEU A 22 -11.91 21.45 7.25
CA LEU A 22 -12.42 22.49 8.13
C LEU A 22 -13.61 23.26 7.53
N GLU A 23 -13.58 23.54 6.22
CA GLU A 23 -14.66 24.19 5.48
C GLU A 23 -15.91 23.28 5.37
N ARG A 24 -15.74 21.96 5.31
CA ARG A 24 -16.82 20.97 5.30
C ARG A 24 -17.34 20.59 6.67
N ASN A 25 -16.94 21.30 7.71
CA ASN A 25 -17.29 21.01 9.11
C ASN A 25 -16.85 19.60 9.57
N GLU A 26 -15.71 19.11 9.10
CA GLU A 26 -15.10 17.88 9.60
C GLU A 26 -14.21 18.20 10.81
N ALA A 27 -14.10 17.27 11.76
CA ALA A 27 -13.02 17.28 12.74
C ALA A 27 -11.72 16.83 12.03
N CYS A 28 -10.60 17.46 12.39
CA CYS A 28 -9.33 17.27 11.70
C CYS A 28 -8.23 16.84 12.69
N ILE A 29 -7.46 15.81 12.36
CA ILE A 29 -6.29 15.38 13.13
C ILE A 29 -5.08 15.29 12.20
N TRP A 30 -4.11 16.18 12.40
CA TRP A 30 -2.85 16.18 11.66
C TRP A 30 -1.74 15.59 12.52
N ILE A 31 -1.31 14.38 12.19
CA ILE A 31 -0.18 13.71 12.84
C ILE A 31 1.09 14.12 12.10
N THR A 32 1.98 14.79 12.81
CA THR A 32 3.24 15.30 12.26
C THR A 32 4.41 14.39 12.62
N ALA A 33 5.37 14.30 11.71
CA ALA A 33 6.67 13.69 11.89
C ALA A 33 7.71 14.47 11.07
N ALA A 34 8.99 14.25 11.33
CA ALA A 34 10.03 14.87 10.49
C ALA A 34 9.77 14.57 8.99
N PRO A 35 10.03 15.54 8.12
CA PRO A 35 10.67 16.85 8.33
C PRO A 35 9.70 18.00 8.67
N LEU A 36 8.39 17.77 8.83
CA LEU A 36 7.38 18.79 9.13
C LEU A 36 6.84 18.58 10.56
N GLY A 37 7.36 19.35 11.51
CA GLY A 37 6.89 19.31 12.90
C GLY A 37 5.60 20.10 13.13
N ALA A 38 4.98 19.91 14.31
CA ALA A 38 3.68 20.45 14.67
C ALA A 38 3.63 22.00 14.63
N GLU A 39 4.66 22.68 15.11
CA GLU A 39 4.73 24.15 15.10
C GLU A 39 4.68 24.72 13.68
N ARG A 40 5.46 24.12 12.76
CA ARG A 40 5.48 24.54 11.37
C ARG A 40 4.15 24.23 10.68
N ALA A 41 3.57 23.05 10.93
CA ALA A 41 2.26 22.67 10.40
C ALA A 41 1.17 23.68 10.85
N ALA A 42 1.17 24.06 12.12
CA ALA A 42 0.26 25.08 12.66
C ALA A 42 0.48 26.45 12.02
N SER A 43 1.75 26.86 11.79
CA SER A 43 2.08 28.11 11.10
C SER A 43 1.58 28.15 9.67
N GLU A 44 1.76 27.06 8.92
CA GLU A 44 1.26 26.93 7.54
C GLU A 44 -0.29 27.00 7.50
N MET A 45 -0.96 26.33 8.47
CA MET A 45 -2.42 26.41 8.58
C MET A 45 -2.93 27.79 8.94
N ARG A 46 -2.26 28.54 9.86
CA ARG A 46 -2.62 29.94 10.18
C ARG A 46 -2.53 30.86 8.96
N SER A 47 -1.54 30.59 8.11
CA SER A 47 -1.38 31.38 6.88
C SER A 47 -2.48 31.10 5.85
N ALA A 48 -3.08 29.89 5.87
CA ALA A 48 -4.06 29.44 4.89
C ALA A 48 -5.52 29.52 5.35
N VAL A 49 -5.77 29.62 6.68
CA VAL A 49 -7.11 29.60 7.29
C VAL A 49 -7.23 30.74 8.28
N ALA A 50 -7.99 31.77 7.94
CA ALA A 50 -8.07 33.02 8.71
C ALA A 50 -8.56 32.85 10.16
N ASP A 51 -9.47 31.88 10.41
CA ASP A 51 -10.03 31.54 11.74
C ASP A 51 -9.40 30.31 12.36
N PHE A 52 -8.17 29.96 11.96
CA PHE A 52 -7.48 28.74 12.40
C PHE A 52 -7.41 28.60 13.92
N ASP A 53 -6.97 29.65 14.62
CA ASP A 53 -6.80 29.58 16.08
C ASP A 53 -8.14 29.41 16.81
N ALA A 54 -9.23 29.99 16.29
CA ALA A 54 -10.58 29.75 16.82
C ALA A 54 -11.05 28.31 16.58
N ARG A 55 -10.72 27.73 15.43
CA ARG A 55 -11.02 26.31 15.12
C ARG A 55 -10.22 25.37 15.99
N ALA A 56 -8.94 25.66 16.20
CA ALA A 56 -8.08 24.87 17.09
C ALA A 56 -8.57 24.96 18.56
N ALA A 57 -8.92 26.17 19.02
CA ALA A 57 -9.41 26.37 20.39
C ALA A 57 -10.71 25.61 20.70
N ARG A 58 -11.62 25.44 19.72
CA ARG A 58 -12.83 24.61 19.90
C ARG A 58 -12.63 23.12 19.59
N GLY A 59 -11.39 22.69 19.32
CA GLY A 59 -11.07 21.28 19.08
C GLY A 59 -11.46 20.75 17.68
N GLN A 60 -11.77 21.62 16.70
CA GLN A 60 -12.07 21.18 15.35
C GLN A 60 -10.84 20.65 14.61
N ILE A 61 -9.65 21.20 14.91
CA ILE A 61 -8.38 20.68 14.40
C ILE A 61 -7.39 20.46 15.54
N LEU A 62 -6.76 19.30 15.52
CA LEU A 62 -5.69 18.91 16.42
C LEU A 62 -4.43 18.63 15.58
N ILE A 63 -3.33 19.31 15.90
CA ILE A 63 -2.02 19.05 15.29
C ILE A 63 -1.11 18.53 16.38
N MET A 64 -0.61 17.32 16.22
CA MET A 64 0.19 16.61 17.22
C MET A 64 1.38 15.89 16.60
N GLY A 65 2.40 15.61 17.41
CA GLY A 65 3.50 14.73 17.00
C GLY A 65 3.08 13.25 16.99
N HIS A 66 3.69 12.46 16.11
CA HIS A 66 3.42 11.01 16.07
C HIS A 66 3.68 10.33 17.41
N GLN A 67 4.63 10.83 18.20
CA GLN A 67 4.97 10.33 19.52
C GLN A 67 3.79 10.41 20.51
N GLU A 68 2.93 11.40 20.40
CA GLU A 68 1.75 11.57 21.25
C GLU A 68 0.67 10.51 21.00
N LEU A 69 0.64 9.94 19.80
CA LEU A 69 -0.35 8.94 19.41
C LEU A 69 0.17 7.50 19.54
N TYR A 70 1.47 7.28 19.31
CA TYR A 70 2.06 5.94 19.15
C TYR A 70 3.07 5.58 20.26
N THR A 71 3.10 6.32 21.39
CA THR A 71 4.08 6.15 22.49
C THR A 71 3.72 5.11 23.53
N GLN A 72 2.96 4.10 23.24
CA GLN A 72 2.88 2.98 24.18
C GLN A 72 4.13 2.10 24.03
N PRO A 73 4.90 1.84 25.10
CA PRO A 73 6.02 0.90 25.05
C PRO A 73 5.48 -0.49 24.73
N GLY A 74 5.94 -1.06 23.64
CA GLY A 74 5.51 -2.39 23.20
C GLY A 74 5.40 -2.50 21.69
N ALA A 75 5.07 -3.68 21.19
CA ALA A 75 4.78 -3.91 19.80
C ALA A 75 3.55 -3.08 19.36
N PHE A 76 3.61 -2.48 18.18
CA PHE A 76 2.50 -1.72 17.59
C PHE A 76 1.25 -2.60 17.49
N ASP A 77 0.23 -2.27 18.28
CA ASP A 77 -1.06 -2.96 18.30
C ASP A 77 -2.00 -2.31 17.26
N TYR A 78 -2.00 -2.86 16.07
CA TYR A 78 -2.78 -2.30 14.96
C TYR A 78 -4.30 -2.42 15.17
N GLU A 79 -4.78 -3.42 15.90
CA GLU A 79 -6.22 -3.56 16.20
C GLU A 79 -6.69 -2.44 17.11
N LYS A 80 -5.94 -2.11 18.15
CA LYS A 80 -6.21 -0.93 19.00
C LYS A 80 -6.15 0.37 18.24
N ALA A 81 -5.20 0.51 17.29
CA ALA A 81 -5.10 1.70 16.47
C ALA A 81 -6.36 1.89 15.59
N ILE A 82 -6.85 0.83 14.93
CA ILE A 82 -8.08 0.85 14.14
C ILE A 82 -9.30 1.18 15.02
N GLN A 83 -9.45 0.51 16.16
CA GLN A 83 -10.53 0.82 17.11
C GLN A 83 -10.47 2.26 17.61
N GLY A 84 -9.27 2.79 17.83
CA GLY A 84 -9.05 4.19 18.17
C GLY A 84 -9.59 5.15 17.10
N TRP A 85 -9.37 4.86 15.82
CA TRP A 85 -9.91 5.66 14.70
C TRP A 85 -11.43 5.59 14.61
N LEU A 86 -12.01 4.41 14.77
CA LEU A 86 -13.47 4.23 14.80
C LEU A 86 -14.10 5.03 15.95
N CYS A 87 -13.55 4.94 17.16
CA CYS A 87 -14.02 5.71 18.32
C CYS A 87 -13.93 7.22 18.09
N ARG A 88 -12.80 7.73 17.57
CA ARG A 88 -12.61 9.16 17.26
C ARG A 88 -13.57 9.66 16.17
N THR A 89 -13.86 8.83 15.17
CA THR A 89 -14.85 9.15 14.13
C THR A 89 -16.23 9.31 14.74
N GLN A 90 -16.65 8.38 15.59
CA GLN A 90 -17.93 8.45 16.29
C GLN A 90 -18.03 9.64 17.25
N GLU A 91 -16.93 9.97 17.91
CA GLU A 91 -16.85 11.15 18.79
C GLU A 91 -16.97 12.45 18.00
N ALA A 92 -16.31 12.56 16.86
CA ALA A 92 -16.45 13.70 15.97
C ALA A 92 -17.92 13.90 15.53
N ILE A 93 -18.58 12.84 15.11
CA ILE A 93 -20.01 12.89 14.72
C ILE A 93 -20.89 13.30 15.91
N ARG A 94 -20.67 12.73 17.09
CA ARG A 94 -21.42 13.09 18.32
C ARG A 94 -21.20 14.55 18.73
N SER A 95 -20.05 15.11 18.42
CA SER A 95 -19.72 16.52 18.66
C SER A 95 -20.27 17.46 17.57
N GLY A 96 -21.04 16.96 16.60
CA GLY A 96 -21.71 17.76 15.56
C GLY A 96 -20.84 18.03 14.32
N TYR A 97 -19.71 17.33 14.15
CA TYR A 97 -18.92 17.37 12.94
C TYR A 97 -19.48 16.41 11.87
N ALA A 98 -19.26 16.73 10.61
CA ALA A 98 -19.71 15.93 9.47
C ALA A 98 -18.96 14.59 9.33
N GLY A 99 -17.79 14.49 9.94
CA GLY A 99 -16.92 13.32 9.91
C GLY A 99 -15.55 13.65 10.51
N LEU A 100 -14.60 12.75 10.31
CA LEU A 100 -13.21 12.90 10.75
C LEU A 100 -12.26 12.94 9.54
N ARG A 101 -11.31 13.86 9.53
CA ARG A 101 -10.25 13.94 8.52
C ARG A 101 -8.88 13.79 9.17
N VAL A 102 -8.08 12.84 8.69
CA VAL A 102 -6.83 12.45 9.33
C VAL A 102 -5.71 12.37 8.31
N ASN A 103 -4.53 12.85 8.68
CA ASN A 103 -3.30 12.48 8.01
C ASN A 103 -2.55 11.44 8.85
N GLY A 104 -2.24 10.29 8.24
CA GLY A 104 -1.25 9.34 8.70
C GLY A 104 0.12 9.66 8.09
N ASN A 105 1.18 9.54 8.88
CA ASN A 105 2.54 9.72 8.40
C ASN A 105 3.36 8.47 8.73
N GLY A 106 3.87 7.77 7.71
CA GLY A 106 4.67 6.55 7.85
C GLY A 106 6.17 6.77 8.00
N SER A 107 6.64 8.04 8.03
CA SER A 107 8.07 8.36 8.01
C SER A 107 8.85 7.93 9.26
N PHE A 108 8.16 7.64 10.37
CA PHE A 108 8.79 7.23 11.63
C PHE A 108 8.81 5.71 11.84
N ILE A 109 8.30 4.94 10.90
CA ILE A 109 8.21 3.48 11.02
C ILE A 109 9.59 2.88 10.79
N GLU A 110 10.10 2.20 11.81
CA GLU A 110 11.38 1.49 11.72
C GLU A 110 11.29 0.30 10.76
N PRO A 111 12.39 -0.09 10.09
CA PRO A 111 12.39 -1.18 9.11
C PRO A 111 11.86 -2.50 9.67
N GLU A 112 12.12 -2.81 10.94
CA GLU A 112 11.69 -4.02 11.62
C GLU A 112 10.17 -4.09 11.83
N ALA A 113 9.51 -2.93 11.94
CA ALA A 113 8.06 -2.80 12.11
C ALA A 113 7.32 -2.67 10.76
N TRP A 114 8.03 -2.59 9.63
CA TRP A 114 7.46 -2.28 8.33
C TRP A 114 6.39 -3.29 7.89
N GLU A 115 6.62 -4.58 8.03
CA GLU A 115 5.64 -5.61 7.64
C GLU A 115 4.35 -5.51 8.48
N THR A 116 4.49 -5.27 9.78
CA THR A 116 3.35 -5.06 10.69
C THR A 116 2.59 -3.79 10.31
N PHE A 117 3.27 -2.73 9.94
CA PHE A 117 2.66 -1.49 9.49
C PHE A 117 1.90 -1.65 8.17
N VAL A 118 2.47 -2.35 7.20
CA VAL A 118 1.79 -2.68 5.93
C VAL A 118 0.53 -3.53 6.17
N ALA A 119 0.57 -4.46 7.12
CA ALA A 119 -0.60 -5.24 7.53
C ALA A 119 -1.68 -4.35 8.19
N TYR A 120 -1.27 -3.42 9.04
CA TYR A 120 -2.15 -2.41 9.62
C TYR A 120 -2.86 -1.56 8.55
N GLU A 121 -2.15 -1.05 7.56
CA GLU A 121 -2.75 -0.23 6.50
C GLU A 121 -3.82 -0.98 5.72
N ARG A 122 -3.60 -2.28 5.43
CA ARG A 122 -4.59 -3.15 4.79
C ARG A 122 -5.83 -3.34 5.65
N ALA A 123 -5.63 -3.63 6.93
CA ALA A 123 -6.73 -3.82 7.87
C ALA A 123 -7.52 -2.51 8.08
N ALA A 124 -6.82 -1.38 8.16
CA ALA A 124 -7.43 -0.06 8.27
C ALA A 124 -8.27 0.31 7.05
N ASP A 125 -7.77 0.06 5.81
CA ASP A 125 -8.55 0.30 4.59
C ASP A 125 -9.87 -0.49 4.60
N VAL A 126 -9.86 -1.74 5.05
CA VAL A 126 -11.07 -2.55 5.14
C VAL A 126 -12.01 -2.03 6.22
N ALA A 127 -11.51 -1.74 7.42
CA ALA A 127 -12.32 -1.37 8.57
C ALA A 127 -12.92 0.04 8.45
N LEU A 128 -12.18 0.99 7.82
CA LEU A 128 -12.58 2.39 7.75
C LEU A 128 -13.32 2.76 6.46
N ARG A 129 -13.39 1.88 5.49
CA ARG A 129 -13.92 2.15 4.13
C ARG A 129 -15.34 2.70 4.09
N HIS A 130 -16.19 2.30 5.03
CA HIS A 130 -17.61 2.68 5.09
C HIS A 130 -17.90 3.67 6.22
N GLU A 131 -16.89 4.16 6.91
CA GLU A 131 -17.00 5.11 8.00
C GLU A 131 -16.91 6.56 7.48
N LEU A 132 -17.42 7.50 8.25
CA LEU A 132 -17.32 8.94 7.95
C LEU A 132 -15.94 9.48 8.33
N ILE A 133 -14.91 8.84 7.79
CA ILE A 133 -13.51 9.23 7.96
C ILE A 133 -12.82 9.35 6.61
N THR A 134 -12.03 10.41 6.45
CA THR A 134 -11.14 10.59 5.30
C THR A 134 -9.70 10.50 5.76
N VAL A 135 -8.96 9.52 5.29
CA VAL A 135 -7.56 9.30 5.66
C VAL A 135 -6.64 9.59 4.49
N LEU A 136 -5.60 10.39 4.72
CA LEU A 136 -4.52 10.64 3.77
C LEU A 136 -3.19 10.17 4.38
N CYS A 137 -2.71 9.01 3.98
CA CYS A 137 -1.39 8.53 4.40
C CYS A 137 -0.28 9.21 3.58
N SER A 138 0.78 9.66 4.22
CA SER A 138 1.90 10.36 3.59
C SER A 138 3.25 9.70 3.92
N TYR A 139 4.17 9.68 2.95
CA TYR A 139 5.44 8.96 3.05
C TYR A 139 6.60 9.82 2.54
N CYS A 140 7.66 9.91 3.32
CA CYS A 140 8.89 10.59 2.92
C CYS A 140 9.73 9.68 2.04
N ALA A 141 10.00 10.07 0.78
CA ALA A 141 10.77 9.28 -0.17
C ALA A 141 12.21 9.01 0.31
N ALA A 142 12.79 9.96 1.06
CA ALA A 142 14.14 9.80 1.61
C ALA A 142 14.23 8.75 2.73
N GLN A 143 13.10 8.45 3.41
CA GLN A 143 13.02 7.51 4.52
C GLN A 143 12.41 6.17 4.12
N CYS A 144 11.72 6.11 2.99
CA CYS A 144 11.16 4.88 2.45
C CYS A 144 12.11 4.28 1.40
N SER A 145 12.43 3.01 1.51
CA SER A 145 13.10 2.29 0.42
C SER A 145 12.16 2.20 -0.80
N GLY A 146 12.71 2.02 -2.00
CA GLY A 146 11.89 1.82 -3.19
C GLY A 146 10.84 0.72 -3.02
N PRO A 147 11.20 -0.45 -2.46
CA PRO A 147 10.26 -1.49 -2.05
C PRO A 147 9.15 -1.02 -1.12
N ALA A 148 9.48 -0.28 -0.08
CA ALA A 148 8.50 0.22 0.87
C ALA A 148 7.48 1.16 0.21
N VAL A 149 7.92 2.01 -0.71
CA VAL A 149 7.01 2.87 -1.50
C VAL A 149 6.03 2.03 -2.32
N LEU A 150 6.50 0.93 -2.94
CA LEU A 150 5.63 0.03 -3.71
C LEU A 150 4.62 -0.70 -2.81
N ASP A 151 5.03 -1.13 -1.63
CA ASP A 151 4.14 -1.78 -0.66
C ASP A 151 2.98 -0.87 -0.26
N VAL A 152 3.27 0.38 0.10
CA VAL A 152 2.22 1.33 0.51
C VAL A 152 1.38 1.78 -0.68
N MET A 153 1.96 1.99 -1.85
CA MET A 153 1.20 2.32 -3.07
C MET A 153 0.20 1.22 -3.43
N ALA A 154 0.55 -0.04 -3.21
CA ALA A 154 -0.34 -1.17 -3.47
C ALA A 154 -1.54 -1.24 -2.52
N ASN A 155 -1.46 -0.61 -1.35
CA ASN A 155 -2.55 -0.56 -0.36
C ASN A 155 -3.45 0.67 -0.53
N HIS A 156 -3.13 1.60 -1.43
CA HIS A 156 -3.88 2.82 -1.66
C HIS A 156 -4.52 2.85 -3.06
N GLN A 157 -5.69 3.47 -3.17
CA GLN A 157 -6.40 3.61 -4.45
C GLN A 157 -5.57 4.41 -5.47
N CYS A 158 -4.86 5.44 -5.02
CA CYS A 158 -3.92 6.20 -5.82
C CYS A 158 -2.83 6.82 -4.96
N GLY A 159 -1.67 7.03 -5.57
CA GLY A 159 -0.59 7.83 -5.03
C GLY A 159 -0.41 9.10 -5.83
N ILE A 160 0.19 10.11 -5.22
CA ILE A 160 0.73 11.27 -5.92
C ILE A 160 2.21 11.40 -5.59
N VAL A 161 3.02 11.67 -6.59
CA VAL A 161 4.46 11.88 -6.45
C VAL A 161 4.84 13.20 -7.11
N LYS A 162 5.79 13.93 -6.53
CA LYS A 162 6.27 15.18 -7.12
C LYS A 162 7.37 14.89 -8.14
N ARG A 163 7.20 15.35 -9.36
CA ARG A 163 8.21 15.25 -10.42
C ARG A 163 8.32 16.54 -11.19
N ARG A 164 9.53 17.05 -11.37
CA ARG A 164 9.82 18.28 -12.15
C ARG A 164 8.98 19.48 -11.71
N GLY A 165 8.77 19.61 -10.39
CA GLY A 165 8.00 20.73 -9.82
C GLY A 165 6.48 20.58 -9.85
N GLY A 166 5.94 19.46 -10.38
CA GLY A 166 4.49 19.20 -10.40
C GLY A 166 4.12 17.88 -9.72
N TRP A 167 2.90 17.78 -9.20
CA TRP A 167 2.33 16.55 -8.68
C TRP A 167 1.73 15.73 -9.82
N ILE A 168 2.13 14.47 -9.90
CA ILE A 168 1.54 13.51 -10.83
C ILE A 168 0.83 12.40 -10.05
N THR A 169 -0.33 12.00 -10.53
CA THR A 169 -1.06 10.86 -9.96
C THR A 169 -0.49 9.57 -10.51
N VAL A 170 -0.22 8.64 -9.60
CA VAL A 170 0.17 7.26 -9.93
C VAL A 170 -0.93 6.35 -9.41
N GLY A 171 -1.61 5.68 -10.33
CA GLY A 171 -2.70 4.77 -9.98
C GLY A 171 -2.22 3.44 -9.42
N GLY A 172 -3.02 2.83 -8.54
CA GLY A 172 -2.75 1.49 -8.00
C GLY A 172 -2.60 0.40 -9.08
N ALA A 173 -3.19 0.61 -10.26
CA ALA A 173 -3.09 -0.30 -11.39
C ALA A 173 -1.67 -0.40 -11.99
N GLN A 174 -0.93 0.71 -12.02
CA GLN A 174 0.46 0.74 -12.51
C GLN A 174 1.44 0.12 -11.51
N VAL A 175 1.06 0.09 -10.22
CA VAL A 175 1.87 -0.48 -9.14
C VAL A 175 1.79 -2.00 -9.11
N ALA A 176 0.75 -2.60 -9.64
CA ALA A 176 0.56 -4.04 -9.58
C ALA A 176 1.53 -4.83 -10.48
N ALA A 177 1.84 -4.33 -11.69
CA ALA A 177 2.88 -4.91 -12.53
C ALA A 177 4.26 -4.78 -11.88
N LEU A 178 4.58 -3.61 -11.33
CA LEU A 178 5.78 -3.35 -10.55
C LEU A 178 5.87 -4.23 -9.29
N ARG A 179 4.73 -4.62 -8.70
CA ARG A 179 4.68 -5.47 -7.52
C ARG A 179 5.00 -6.93 -7.83
N ILE A 180 4.61 -7.46 -8.97
CA ILE A 180 5.03 -8.80 -9.40
C ILE A 180 6.55 -8.85 -9.50
N GLU A 181 7.15 -7.90 -10.21
CA GLU A 181 8.61 -7.79 -10.31
C GLU A 181 9.26 -7.59 -8.94
N HIS A 182 8.62 -6.82 -8.07
CA HIS A 182 9.14 -6.50 -6.75
C HIS A 182 9.06 -7.70 -5.79
N GLU A 183 7.91 -8.38 -5.68
CA GLU A 183 7.77 -9.56 -4.82
C GLU A 183 8.72 -10.68 -5.26
N VAL A 184 8.83 -10.90 -6.56
CA VAL A 184 9.83 -11.80 -7.12
C VAL A 184 11.25 -11.32 -6.79
N GLY A 185 11.55 -10.04 -6.99
CA GLY A 185 12.87 -9.45 -6.73
C GLY A 185 13.27 -9.48 -5.25
N ARG A 186 12.35 -9.27 -4.32
CA ARG A 186 12.59 -9.30 -2.87
C ARG A 186 13.03 -10.68 -2.37
N HIS A 187 12.35 -11.73 -2.84
CA HIS A 187 12.72 -13.11 -2.51
C HIS A 187 13.96 -13.61 -3.27
N CYS A 188 14.36 -12.89 -4.33
CA CYS A 188 15.36 -13.34 -5.29
C CYS A 188 16.64 -12.52 -5.30
N LYS A 189 16.83 -11.51 -4.42
CA LYS A 189 18.04 -10.68 -4.37
C LYS A 189 19.35 -11.49 -4.38
N ALA A 190 19.34 -12.69 -3.79
CA ALA A 190 20.47 -13.62 -3.81
C ALA A 190 20.53 -14.54 -5.04
N ARG A 191 19.50 -14.53 -5.90
CA ARG A 191 19.32 -15.51 -7.00
C ARG A 191 18.70 -14.88 -8.26
N SER A 192 18.98 -13.61 -8.54
CA SER A 192 18.36 -12.86 -9.65
C SER A 192 18.50 -13.52 -11.03
N ASN A 193 19.51 -14.35 -11.23
CA ASN A 193 19.72 -15.14 -12.46
C ASN A 193 18.82 -16.38 -12.59
N GLN A 194 18.03 -16.72 -11.57
CA GLN A 194 17.07 -17.83 -11.62
C GLN A 194 15.66 -17.39 -12.06
N PHE A 195 15.42 -16.09 -12.27
CA PHE A 195 14.09 -15.58 -12.62
C PHE A 195 14.04 -14.97 -14.01
N THR A 196 12.93 -15.22 -14.68
CA THR A 196 12.54 -14.54 -15.91
C THR A 196 11.12 -14.00 -15.76
N LEU A 197 10.95 -12.71 -15.96
CA LEU A 197 9.65 -12.03 -15.89
C LEU A 197 9.30 -11.48 -17.26
N ILE A 198 8.16 -11.89 -17.79
CA ILE A 198 7.69 -11.48 -19.12
C ILE A 198 6.20 -11.17 -19.04
N GLY A 199 5.83 -9.93 -19.38
CA GLY A 199 4.44 -9.53 -19.45
C GLY A 199 4.29 -8.14 -20.01
N GLU A 200 3.11 -7.88 -20.53
CA GLU A 200 2.72 -6.56 -21.00
C GLU A 200 2.37 -5.64 -19.81
N ASP A 201 2.43 -4.33 -20.03
CA ASP A 201 2.00 -3.35 -19.03
C ASP A 201 0.46 -3.38 -18.89
N VAL A 202 -0.02 -4.08 -17.88
CA VAL A 202 -1.44 -4.32 -17.65
C VAL A 202 -1.92 -3.51 -16.45
N ALA A 203 -2.84 -2.61 -16.68
CA ALA A 203 -3.55 -1.92 -15.60
C ALA A 203 -4.52 -2.88 -14.92
N ILE A 204 -4.33 -3.20 -13.65
CA ILE A 204 -5.21 -4.03 -12.82
C ILE A 204 -5.72 -3.23 -11.62
N SER A 205 -6.90 -3.58 -11.09
CA SER A 205 -7.44 -2.95 -9.91
C SER A 205 -6.64 -3.33 -8.65
N LEU A 206 -6.74 -2.52 -7.61
CA LEU A 206 -6.03 -2.78 -6.34
C LEU A 206 -6.41 -4.14 -5.74
N SER A 207 -7.69 -4.55 -5.85
CA SER A 207 -8.16 -5.86 -5.37
C SER A 207 -7.58 -7.03 -6.17
N GLU A 208 -7.37 -6.84 -7.48
CA GLU A 208 -6.69 -7.82 -8.35
C GLU A 208 -5.21 -7.91 -7.99
N ALA A 209 -4.57 -6.75 -7.78
CA ALA A 209 -3.18 -6.66 -7.37
C ALA A 209 -2.92 -7.37 -6.04
N HIS A 210 -3.79 -7.17 -5.05
CA HIS A 210 -3.68 -7.81 -3.74
C HIS A 210 -3.79 -9.34 -3.86
N ARG A 211 -4.81 -9.84 -4.58
CA ARG A 211 -4.97 -11.27 -4.83
C ARG A 211 -3.77 -11.88 -5.55
N LEU A 212 -3.27 -11.20 -6.57
CA LEU A 212 -2.10 -11.63 -7.31
C LEU A 212 -0.85 -11.68 -6.43
N GLY A 213 -0.62 -10.65 -5.61
CA GLY A 213 0.53 -10.59 -4.69
C GLY A 213 0.51 -11.74 -3.68
N THR A 214 -0.65 -12.11 -3.13
CA THR A 214 -0.81 -13.25 -2.22
C THR A 214 -0.46 -14.56 -2.92
N ILE A 215 -0.98 -14.77 -4.15
CA ILE A 215 -0.70 -15.98 -4.92
C ILE A 215 0.78 -16.09 -5.30
N VAL A 216 1.38 -14.99 -5.76
CA VAL A 216 2.82 -14.96 -6.11
C VAL A 216 3.68 -15.28 -4.89
N LYS A 217 3.34 -14.74 -3.72
CA LYS A 217 4.04 -15.08 -2.47
C LYS A 217 3.96 -16.55 -2.14
N GLU A 218 2.78 -17.17 -2.22
CA GLU A 218 2.62 -18.62 -1.99
C GLU A 218 3.40 -19.46 -3.01
N LEU A 219 3.43 -19.06 -4.29
CA LEU A 219 4.22 -19.74 -5.31
C LEU A 219 5.72 -19.65 -5.03
N LEU A 220 6.20 -18.49 -4.60
CA LEU A 220 7.59 -18.28 -4.21
C LEU A 220 7.98 -19.12 -2.99
N ASP A 221 7.12 -19.14 -1.96
CA ASP A 221 7.35 -19.94 -0.76
C ASP A 221 7.37 -21.45 -1.09
N ASN A 222 6.45 -21.90 -1.92
CA ASN A 222 6.41 -23.29 -2.38
C ASN A 222 7.62 -23.64 -3.25
N SER A 223 7.99 -22.77 -4.19
CA SER A 223 9.18 -22.97 -5.04
C SER A 223 10.48 -22.98 -4.24
N SER A 224 10.57 -22.13 -3.20
CA SER A 224 11.73 -22.09 -2.32
C SER A 224 11.86 -23.29 -1.40
N ARG A 225 10.74 -23.91 -1.02
CA ARG A 225 10.73 -25.07 -0.13
C ARG A 225 10.80 -26.41 -0.88
N PHE A 226 10.09 -26.52 -1.99
CA PHE A 226 9.83 -27.80 -2.65
C PHE A 226 10.09 -27.77 -4.16
N GLY A 227 10.26 -26.57 -4.76
CA GLY A 227 10.34 -26.38 -6.20
C GLY A 227 11.73 -25.99 -6.70
N ALA A 228 11.75 -25.28 -7.82
CA ALA A 228 12.96 -24.90 -8.53
C ALA A 228 13.90 -24.03 -7.68
N LEU A 229 13.37 -23.11 -6.85
CA LEU A 229 14.20 -22.22 -6.05
C LEU A 229 14.95 -22.91 -4.90
N ALA A 230 14.56 -24.11 -4.54
CA ALA A 230 15.28 -24.97 -3.58
C ALA A 230 16.56 -25.56 -4.19
N ARG A 231 16.76 -25.49 -5.52
CA ARG A 231 17.82 -26.19 -6.26
C ARG A 231 18.75 -25.22 -7.00
N PRO A 232 20.06 -25.37 -6.89
CA PRO A 232 21.01 -24.58 -7.66
C PRO A 232 20.84 -24.81 -9.17
N GLY A 233 20.89 -23.72 -9.96
CA GLY A 233 20.82 -23.79 -11.43
C GLY A 233 19.40 -23.92 -12.02
N ALA A 234 18.39 -24.21 -11.21
CA ALA A 234 17.00 -24.21 -11.66
C ALA A 234 16.48 -22.79 -11.92
N ARG A 235 15.45 -22.68 -12.74
CA ARG A 235 14.87 -21.39 -13.18
C ARG A 235 13.37 -21.34 -12.95
N VAL A 236 12.89 -20.14 -12.66
CA VAL A 236 11.46 -19.80 -12.57
C VAL A 236 11.15 -18.75 -13.62
N ALA A 237 10.09 -18.95 -14.38
CA ALA A 237 9.54 -17.92 -15.26
C ALA A 237 8.11 -17.59 -14.84
N ALA A 238 7.82 -16.31 -14.66
CA ALA A 238 6.48 -15.79 -14.52
C ALA A 238 6.12 -14.97 -15.76
N GLN A 239 5.07 -15.39 -16.46
CA GLN A 239 4.57 -14.72 -17.65
C GLN A 239 3.14 -14.28 -17.41
N TRP A 240 2.75 -13.09 -17.88
CA TRP A 240 1.37 -12.63 -17.79
C TRP A 240 0.90 -11.97 -19.07
N SER A 241 -0.40 -12.10 -19.33
CA SER A 241 -1.11 -11.48 -20.43
C SER A 241 -2.54 -11.13 -20.04
N LEU A 242 -3.12 -10.14 -20.70
CA LEU A 242 -4.51 -9.74 -20.52
C LEU A 242 -5.37 -10.26 -21.67
N GLU A 243 -6.31 -11.13 -21.37
CA GLU A 243 -7.33 -11.59 -22.34
C GLU A 243 -8.58 -10.71 -22.22
N THR A 244 -9.07 -10.20 -23.38
CA THR A 244 -10.23 -9.28 -23.47
C THR A 244 -11.45 -9.89 -24.16
N ASN A 245 -11.53 -11.20 -24.28
CA ASN A 245 -12.65 -11.90 -24.95
C ASN A 245 -13.91 -11.91 -24.07
N GLY A 246 -14.70 -10.83 -24.12
CA GLY A 246 -16.00 -10.70 -23.43
C GLY A 246 -15.94 -10.40 -21.93
N SER A 247 -14.86 -10.71 -21.26
CA SER A 247 -14.52 -10.28 -19.89
C SER A 247 -13.02 -10.11 -19.79
N ARG A 248 -12.60 -9.08 -19.04
CA ARG A 248 -11.18 -8.82 -18.79
C ARG A 248 -10.62 -9.89 -17.85
N ARG A 249 -9.63 -10.66 -18.32
CA ARG A 249 -8.97 -11.72 -17.55
C ARG A 249 -7.47 -11.53 -17.56
N LEU A 250 -6.86 -11.37 -16.41
CA LEU A 250 -5.42 -11.45 -16.26
C LEU A 250 -5.03 -12.93 -16.10
N GLN A 251 -4.23 -13.41 -17.03
CA GLN A 251 -3.66 -14.74 -16.97
C GLN A 251 -2.20 -14.64 -16.54
N VAL A 252 -1.84 -15.36 -15.48
CA VAL A 252 -0.45 -15.49 -15.02
C VAL A 252 -0.05 -16.96 -15.16
N THR A 253 1.06 -17.20 -15.83
CA THR A 253 1.66 -18.52 -15.97
C THR A 253 2.96 -18.55 -15.18
N TRP A 254 3.04 -19.47 -14.24
CA TRP A 254 4.24 -19.77 -13.46
C TRP A 254 4.83 -21.07 -13.95
N SER A 255 6.08 -21.08 -14.36
CA SER A 255 6.78 -22.26 -14.84
C SER A 255 8.11 -22.42 -14.11
N GLU A 256 8.41 -23.66 -13.74
CA GLU A 256 9.65 -24.03 -13.08
C GLU A 256 10.39 -25.01 -13.98
N SER A 257 11.70 -24.82 -14.18
CA SER A 257 12.53 -25.66 -15.05
C SER A 257 13.93 -25.83 -14.46
N GLY A 258 14.58 -26.95 -14.81
CA GLY A 258 15.99 -27.17 -14.50
C GLY A 258 16.26 -27.84 -13.17
N ALA A 259 15.84 -29.11 -13.03
CA ALA A 259 16.54 -30.06 -12.22
C ALA A 259 16.68 -31.33 -13.06
N GLU A 260 17.87 -31.61 -13.49
CA GLU A 260 18.21 -32.93 -13.97
C GLU A 260 18.19 -33.90 -12.80
N ASP A 261 16.99 -34.41 -12.50
CA ASP A 261 16.85 -35.66 -11.76
C ASP A 261 16.42 -36.71 -12.79
N PRO A 262 17.22 -37.77 -13.04
CA PRO A 262 16.96 -38.73 -14.09
C PRO A 262 15.70 -39.59 -13.85
N ILE A 263 14.98 -39.40 -12.76
CA ILE A 263 13.81 -40.22 -12.37
C ILE A 263 12.46 -39.52 -12.65
N THR A 264 12.41 -38.21 -12.95
CA THR A 264 11.16 -37.43 -13.15
C THR A 264 11.21 -36.43 -14.31
N ALA A 265 11.80 -36.79 -15.42
CA ALA A 265 11.88 -35.94 -16.63
C ALA A 265 10.52 -35.62 -17.30
N GLU A 266 9.39 -36.06 -16.73
CA GLU A 266 8.04 -35.83 -17.27
C GLU A 266 7.20 -34.77 -16.57
N GLU A 267 7.68 -34.16 -15.49
CA GLU A 267 6.91 -33.12 -14.77
C GLU A 267 7.67 -31.81 -14.60
N GLY A 268 7.92 -31.11 -15.68
CA GLY A 268 8.08 -29.66 -15.65
C GLY A 268 6.76 -29.05 -15.20
N GLY A 269 6.58 -28.81 -13.90
CA GLY A 269 5.32 -28.35 -13.34
C GLY A 269 4.94 -26.95 -13.82
N MET A 270 4.09 -26.85 -14.83
CA MET A 270 3.50 -25.59 -15.25
C MET A 270 2.23 -25.33 -14.44
N LYS A 271 2.24 -24.31 -13.59
CA LYS A 271 1.05 -23.85 -12.87
C LYS A 271 0.46 -22.66 -13.60
N ARG A 272 -0.75 -22.80 -14.10
CA ARG A 272 -1.50 -21.74 -14.75
C ARG A 272 -2.54 -21.17 -13.78
N ILE A 273 -2.47 -19.88 -13.50
CA ILE A 273 -3.41 -19.17 -12.64
C ILE A 273 -4.18 -18.19 -13.50
N VAL A 274 -5.50 -18.25 -13.47
CA VAL A 274 -6.37 -17.31 -14.19
C VAL A 274 -7.13 -16.47 -13.17
N LEU A 275 -6.89 -15.17 -13.16
CA LEU A 275 -7.65 -14.20 -12.38
C LEU A 275 -8.72 -13.60 -13.28
N SER A 276 -9.98 -13.93 -13.01
CA SER A 276 -11.13 -13.37 -13.73
C SER A 276 -11.68 -12.17 -12.96
N ALA A 277 -11.77 -11.02 -13.62
CA ALA A 277 -12.51 -9.85 -13.13
C ALA A 277 -13.98 -10.00 -13.56
N ALA A 278 -14.75 -10.83 -12.83
CA ALA A 278 -16.20 -10.79 -12.90
C ALA A 278 -16.73 -10.40 -11.53
N ALA A 279 -17.76 -9.55 -11.49
CA ALA A 279 -18.46 -9.22 -10.26
C ALA A 279 -18.94 -10.54 -9.59
N GLY A 280 -18.34 -10.94 -8.45
CA GLY A 280 -18.65 -12.19 -7.76
C GLY A 280 -17.68 -13.35 -8.04
N GLY A 281 -16.43 -13.10 -8.42
CA GLY A 281 -15.51 -14.12 -8.91
C GLY A 281 -15.01 -15.14 -7.89
N THR A 282 -15.28 -16.40 -8.16
CA THR A 282 -14.63 -17.59 -7.60
C THR A 282 -13.25 -17.79 -8.25
N CYS A 283 -12.25 -18.06 -7.42
CA CYS A 283 -10.92 -18.43 -7.87
C CYS A 283 -10.96 -19.91 -8.34
N ALA A 284 -10.71 -20.18 -9.60
CA ALA A 284 -10.56 -21.56 -10.09
C ALA A 284 -9.07 -21.89 -10.22
N HIS A 285 -8.60 -22.84 -9.41
CA HIS A 285 -7.32 -23.50 -9.60
C HIS A 285 -7.51 -24.63 -10.63
N SER A 286 -6.84 -24.57 -11.74
CA SER A 286 -6.66 -25.73 -12.60
C SER A 286 -5.18 -26.10 -12.64
N SER A 287 -4.83 -27.20 -11.99
CA SER A 287 -3.59 -27.90 -12.23
C SER A 287 -3.83 -28.88 -13.38
N THR A 288 -3.26 -28.59 -14.54
CA THR A 288 -3.17 -29.61 -15.58
C THR A 288 -1.91 -30.41 -15.34
N GLY A 289 -2.07 -31.55 -14.65
CA GLY A 289 -1.11 -32.63 -14.74
C GLY A 289 -1.34 -33.36 -16.06
N ARG A 290 -0.32 -33.49 -16.85
CA ARG A 290 -0.01 -34.60 -17.76
C ARG A 290 1.47 -34.79 -17.71
#